data_f25d1e038cabf162c3df6b133dea6c6d
#
_entry.id   f25d1e038cabf162c3df6b133dea6c6d
#
_cell.length_a   1.000
_cell.length_b   1.000
_cell.length_c   1.000
_cell.angle_alpha   90.00
_cell.angle_beta   90.00
_cell.angle_gamma   90.00
#
_symmetry.space_group_name_H-M   'P 1'
#
loop_
_entity.id
_entity.type
_entity.pdbx_description
1 polymer ?
#
loop_
_entity_poly.entity_id
_entity_poly.type
_entity_poly.pdbx_seq_one_letter_code
_entity_poly.pdbx_strand_id
1 'polypeptide(L)'
;MQSTVREIPANLPEETTKFIQNAACETFRALSCDGVSRIDFIIDEATGEIFVNEINTIPGSLSFYLGEYSGMNFSDLVDRLIEIAIRRQQDANQKVVNYGDNIFSGKGAQGAKMGAKAGGKFGSKMGK
;
A
#
# COMPACT_ATOMS: atom_id res chain seq x y z
N MET A 1 -23.45 28.73 8.58
CA MET A 1 -22.98 27.37 8.22
C MET A 1 -24.10 26.40 8.53
N GLN A 2 -24.71 25.77 7.55
CA GLN A 2 -25.68 24.70 7.81
C GLN A 2 -24.87 23.52 8.42
N SER A 3 -25.32 23.05 9.59
CA SER A 3 -24.75 21.86 10.20
C SER A 3 -25.07 20.67 9.28
N THR A 4 -24.04 20.04 8.75
CA THR A 4 -24.21 18.80 8.00
C THR A 4 -24.78 17.76 8.96
N VAL A 5 -26.00 17.34 8.75
CA VAL A 5 -26.62 16.27 9.54
C VAL A 5 -25.93 14.97 9.15
N ARG A 6 -25.33 14.30 10.13
CA ARG A 6 -24.76 12.96 9.94
C ARG A 6 -25.82 11.93 10.29
N GLU A 7 -26.07 11.04 9.38
CA GLU A 7 -26.97 9.91 9.57
C GLU A 7 -26.14 8.62 9.72
N ILE A 8 -26.28 7.94 10.86
CA ILE A 8 -25.53 6.72 11.18
C ILE A 8 -26.48 5.72 11.84
N PRO A 9 -26.73 4.56 11.24
CA PRO A 9 -26.30 4.17 9.89
C PRO A 9 -26.99 4.99 8.81
N ALA A 10 -26.39 5.09 7.62
CA ALA A 10 -26.99 5.75 6.48
C ALA A 10 -28.27 5.01 6.04
N ASN A 11 -29.29 5.77 5.66
CA ASN A 11 -30.57 5.22 5.19
C ASN A 11 -30.45 4.73 3.73
N LEU A 12 -29.80 3.59 3.55
CA LEU A 12 -29.60 2.94 2.26
C LEU A 12 -30.24 1.56 2.23
N PRO A 13 -30.64 1.05 1.05
CA PRO A 13 -31.04 -0.34 0.90
C PRO A 13 -29.96 -1.29 1.43
N GLU A 14 -30.38 -2.41 2.02
CA GLU A 14 -29.46 -3.39 2.62
C GLU A 14 -28.47 -3.93 1.59
N GLU A 15 -28.90 -4.16 0.36
CA GLU A 15 -28.06 -4.62 -0.74
C GLU A 15 -26.97 -3.60 -1.07
N THR A 16 -27.32 -2.32 -1.19
CA THR A 16 -26.38 -1.21 -1.43
C THR A 16 -25.39 -1.08 -0.28
N THR A 17 -25.88 -1.19 0.95
CA THR A 17 -25.02 -1.15 2.14
C THR A 17 -23.99 -2.28 2.13
N LYS A 18 -24.40 -3.52 1.84
CA LYS A 18 -23.52 -4.67 1.73
C LYS A 18 -22.52 -4.53 0.60
N PHE A 19 -22.95 -4.01 -0.56
CA PHE A 19 -22.06 -3.74 -1.69
C PHE A 19 -20.96 -2.77 -1.28
N ILE A 20 -21.31 -1.63 -0.68
CA ILE A 20 -20.35 -0.60 -0.22
C ILE A 20 -19.39 -1.17 0.82
N GLN A 21 -19.86 -1.94 1.78
CA GLN A 21 -19.02 -2.57 2.80
C GLN A 21 -18.00 -3.55 2.16
N ASN A 22 -18.43 -4.36 1.22
CA ASN A 22 -17.53 -5.27 0.50
C ASN A 22 -16.50 -4.51 -0.34
N ALA A 23 -16.95 -3.51 -1.11
CA ALA A 23 -16.07 -2.66 -1.91
C ALA A 23 -15.04 -1.91 -1.05
N ALA A 24 -15.43 -1.45 0.15
CA ALA A 24 -14.52 -0.84 1.11
C ALA A 24 -13.44 -1.84 1.57
N CYS A 25 -13.84 -3.07 1.92
CA CYS A 25 -12.89 -4.11 2.32
C CYS A 25 -11.93 -4.48 1.17
N GLU A 26 -12.42 -4.56 -0.05
CA GLU A 26 -11.58 -4.86 -1.23
C GLU A 26 -10.60 -3.71 -1.52
N THR A 27 -11.07 -2.46 -1.48
CA THR A 27 -10.23 -1.27 -1.64
C THR A 27 -9.11 -1.24 -0.59
N PHE A 28 -9.45 -1.50 0.67
CA PHE A 28 -8.50 -1.56 1.77
C PHE A 28 -7.40 -2.61 1.53
N ARG A 29 -7.79 -3.81 1.10
CA ARG A 29 -6.85 -4.91 0.79
C ARG A 29 -6.00 -4.61 -0.43
N ALA A 30 -6.61 -4.10 -1.51
CA ALA A 30 -5.91 -3.78 -2.77
C ALA A 30 -4.80 -2.74 -2.56
N LEU A 31 -5.02 -1.80 -1.64
CA LEU A 31 -4.04 -0.78 -1.28
C LEU A 31 -3.06 -1.21 -0.17
N SER A 32 -3.12 -2.46 0.27
CA SER A 32 -2.28 -3.00 1.35
C SER A 32 -2.32 -2.14 2.62
N CYS A 33 -3.52 -1.63 2.95
CA CYS A 33 -3.73 -0.85 4.15
C CYS A 33 -3.72 -1.74 5.40
N ASP A 34 -3.27 -1.16 6.51
CA ASP A 34 -3.32 -1.77 7.83
C ASP A 34 -3.94 -0.80 8.84
N GLY A 35 -4.53 -1.34 9.90
CA GLY A 35 -5.15 -0.53 10.95
C GLY A 35 -6.55 -0.05 10.59
N VAL A 36 -6.79 1.25 10.69
CA VAL A 36 -8.09 1.87 10.42
C VAL A 36 -7.98 2.85 9.26
N SER A 37 -8.99 2.84 8.39
CA SER A 37 -9.17 3.86 7.34
C SER A 37 -10.64 4.23 7.21
N ARG A 38 -10.89 5.44 6.72
CA ARG A 38 -12.20 5.85 6.26
C ARG A 38 -12.18 5.85 4.73
N ILE A 39 -13.14 5.17 4.14
CA ILE A 39 -13.30 5.11 2.69
C ILE A 39 -14.61 5.79 2.34
N ASP A 40 -14.54 6.83 1.54
CA ASP A 40 -15.66 7.64 1.15
C ASP A 40 -16.16 7.20 -0.24
N PHE A 41 -17.49 7.10 -0.38
CA PHE A 41 -18.16 6.69 -1.61
C PHE A 41 -19.08 7.79 -2.10
N ILE A 42 -19.25 7.87 -3.41
CA ILE A 42 -20.25 8.72 -4.06
C ILE A 42 -21.26 7.80 -4.75
N ILE A 43 -22.53 8.09 -4.53
CA ILE A 43 -23.63 7.41 -5.21
C ILE A 43 -24.25 8.42 -6.18
N ASP A 44 -24.29 8.09 -7.46
CA ASP A 44 -25.03 8.84 -8.46
C ASP A 44 -26.50 8.46 -8.33
N GLU A 45 -27.32 9.39 -7.86
CA GLU A 45 -28.77 9.16 -7.65
C GLU A 45 -29.51 8.92 -8.97
N ALA A 46 -29.01 9.44 -10.09
CA ALA A 46 -29.66 9.30 -11.38
C ALA A 46 -29.43 7.92 -12.03
N THR A 47 -28.24 7.36 -11.86
CA THR A 47 -27.86 6.08 -12.47
C THR A 47 -27.83 4.92 -11.45
N GLY A 48 -27.73 5.24 -10.17
CA GLY A 48 -27.50 4.25 -9.09
C GLY A 48 -26.06 3.73 -9.05
N GLU A 49 -25.15 4.29 -9.84
CA GLU A 49 -23.74 3.90 -9.84
C GLU A 49 -23.04 4.34 -8.57
N ILE A 50 -22.11 3.50 -8.08
CA ILE A 50 -21.39 3.70 -6.84
C ILE A 50 -19.91 3.79 -7.14
N PHE A 51 -19.28 4.88 -6.71
CA PHE A 51 -17.87 5.16 -6.94
C PHE A 51 -17.11 5.23 -5.63
N VAL A 52 -15.91 4.62 -5.58
CA VAL A 52 -14.94 4.88 -4.51
C VAL A 52 -14.37 6.26 -4.75
N ASN A 53 -14.55 7.18 -3.82
CA ASN A 53 -14.10 8.56 -3.95
C ASN A 53 -12.69 8.74 -3.39
N GLU A 54 -12.51 8.46 -2.10
CA GLU A 54 -11.19 8.59 -1.46
C GLU A 54 -11.01 7.58 -0.33
N ILE A 55 -9.76 7.31 -0.01
CA ILE A 55 -9.37 6.59 1.20
C ILE A 55 -8.54 7.51 2.10
N ASN A 56 -8.96 7.64 3.36
CA ASN A 56 -8.22 8.34 4.39
C ASN A 56 -7.65 7.32 5.37
N THR A 57 -6.33 7.14 5.32
CA THR A 57 -5.62 6.15 6.14
C THR A 57 -5.30 6.64 7.55
N ILE A 58 -5.54 7.93 7.85
CA ILE A 58 -5.39 8.51 9.18
C ILE A 58 -6.62 9.38 9.47
N PRO A 59 -7.81 8.76 9.62
CA PRO A 59 -9.02 9.52 9.87
C PRO A 59 -8.96 10.24 11.21
N GLY A 60 -9.49 11.48 11.25
CA GLY A 60 -9.55 12.26 12.48
C GLY A 60 -10.21 11.48 13.61
N SER A 61 -9.64 11.56 14.82
CA SER A 61 -10.07 10.80 16.01
C SER A 61 -10.18 9.28 15.74
N LEU A 62 -9.40 8.72 14.79
CA LEU A 62 -9.47 7.33 14.35
C LEU A 62 -10.88 6.89 13.92
N SER A 63 -11.78 7.82 13.68
CA SER A 63 -13.19 7.56 13.39
C SER A 63 -13.87 6.65 14.43
N PHE A 64 -13.44 6.69 15.70
CA PHE A 64 -13.87 5.77 16.76
C PHE A 64 -15.41 5.74 16.91
N TYR A 65 -16.08 6.88 16.71
CA TYR A 65 -17.54 7.00 16.78
C TYR A 65 -18.28 6.11 15.77
N LEU A 66 -17.62 5.71 14.66
CA LEU A 66 -18.17 4.75 13.70
C LEU A 66 -17.98 3.32 14.19
N GLY A 67 -16.89 3.04 14.90
CA GLY A 67 -16.60 1.74 15.50
C GLY A 67 -17.62 1.36 16.58
N GLU A 68 -18.08 2.32 17.37
CA GLU A 68 -19.09 2.10 18.42
C GLU A 68 -20.39 1.54 17.86
N TYR A 69 -20.83 2.00 16.67
CA TYR A 69 -22.00 1.44 15.99
C TYR A 69 -21.80 -0.02 15.55
N SER A 70 -20.53 -0.44 15.38
CA SER A 70 -20.17 -1.82 15.03
C SER A 70 -19.86 -2.68 16.26
N GLY A 71 -20.04 -2.15 17.46
CA GLY A 71 -19.80 -2.85 18.73
C GLY A 71 -18.32 -2.84 19.18
N MET A 72 -17.47 -2.06 18.55
CA MET A 72 -16.06 -1.90 18.95
C MET A 72 -15.91 -0.61 19.76
N ASN A 73 -15.56 -0.72 21.03
CA ASN A 73 -15.27 0.46 21.85
C ASN A 73 -13.88 1.04 21.54
N PHE A 74 -13.64 2.27 22.03
CA PHE A 74 -12.39 2.98 21.75
C PHE A 74 -11.15 2.25 22.28
N SER A 75 -11.21 1.66 23.47
CA SER A 75 -10.10 0.93 24.07
C SER A 75 -9.71 -0.27 23.21
N ASP A 76 -10.70 -1.08 22.80
CA ASP A 76 -10.47 -2.26 21.96
C ASP A 76 -9.89 -1.85 20.58
N LEU A 77 -10.35 -0.72 20.03
CA LEU A 77 -9.79 -0.18 18.79
C LEU A 77 -8.30 0.16 18.95
N VAL A 78 -7.94 0.88 20.02
CA VAL A 78 -6.57 1.28 20.30
C VAL A 78 -5.67 0.07 20.53
N ASP A 79 -6.09 -0.88 21.35
CA ASP A 79 -5.36 -2.11 21.62
C ASP A 79 -5.10 -2.87 20.32
N ARG A 80 -6.13 -2.98 19.48
CA ARG A 80 -6.01 -3.64 18.18
C ARG A 80 -5.02 -2.94 17.25
N LEU A 81 -5.01 -1.61 17.22
CA LEU A 81 -4.06 -0.84 16.42
C LEU A 81 -2.62 -1.02 16.90
N ILE A 82 -2.40 -1.10 18.21
CA ILE A 82 -1.08 -1.37 18.79
C ILE A 82 -0.60 -2.77 18.41
N GLU A 83 -1.45 -3.80 18.52
CA GLU A 83 -1.12 -5.16 18.10
C GLU A 83 -0.73 -5.24 16.62
N ILE A 84 -1.48 -4.56 15.75
CA ILE A 84 -1.20 -4.51 14.32
C ILE A 84 0.17 -3.85 14.08
N ALA A 85 0.45 -2.73 14.75
CA ALA A 85 1.71 -2.01 14.61
C ALA A 85 2.92 -2.86 15.07
N ILE A 86 2.80 -3.54 16.20
CA ILE A 86 3.86 -4.44 16.72
C ILE A 86 4.13 -5.57 15.73
N ARG A 87 3.08 -6.24 15.25
CA ARG A 87 3.21 -7.33 14.27
C ARG A 87 3.86 -6.84 12.98
N ARG A 88 3.42 -5.70 12.45
CA ARG A 88 4.00 -5.12 11.23
C ARG A 88 5.49 -4.80 11.40
N GLN A 89 5.90 -4.29 12.56
CA GLN A 89 7.30 -4.04 12.85
C GLN A 89 8.12 -5.32 12.93
N GLN A 90 7.56 -6.37 13.52
CA GLN A 90 8.21 -7.70 13.57
C GLN A 90 8.39 -8.26 12.16
N ASP A 91 7.36 -8.21 11.32
CA ASP A 91 7.42 -8.67 9.93
C ASP A 91 8.44 -7.86 9.11
N ALA A 92 8.52 -6.54 9.33
CA ALA A 92 9.48 -5.69 8.67
C ALA A 92 10.92 -6.03 9.06
N ASN A 93 11.17 -6.34 10.34
CA ASN A 93 12.48 -6.72 10.84
C ASN A 93 12.93 -8.11 10.34
N GLN A 94 12.00 -8.99 10.00
CA GLN A 94 12.30 -10.31 9.42
C GLN A 94 12.64 -10.23 7.92
N LYS A 95 12.23 -9.19 7.23
CA LYS A 95 12.59 -8.97 5.84
C LYS A 95 14.06 -8.58 5.77
N VAL A 96 14.88 -9.48 5.23
CA VAL A 96 16.32 -9.20 5.01
C VAL A 96 16.43 -8.16 3.91
N VAL A 97 16.71 -6.91 4.29
CA VAL A 97 16.90 -5.78 3.37
C VAL A 97 18.36 -5.68 2.91
N ASN A 98 19.21 -6.66 3.26
CA ASN A 98 20.59 -6.68 2.83
C ASN A 98 20.73 -7.27 1.43
N TYR A 99 20.78 -6.41 0.43
CA TYR A 99 21.38 -6.70 -0.88
C TYR A 99 22.92 -6.72 -0.77
N GLY A 100 23.46 -7.32 0.30
CA GLY A 100 24.91 -7.44 0.51
C GLY A 100 25.59 -8.41 -0.47
N ASP A 101 24.83 -9.28 -1.09
CA ASP A 101 25.31 -10.14 -2.16
C ASP A 101 25.09 -9.43 -3.50
N ASN A 102 26.15 -8.79 -3.97
CA ASN A 102 26.23 -8.28 -5.31
C ASN A 102 26.01 -9.45 -6.29
N ILE A 103 24.79 -9.60 -6.81
CA ILE A 103 24.42 -10.64 -7.78
C ILE A 103 25.36 -10.65 -9.00
N PHE A 104 26.07 -9.53 -9.24
CA PHE A 104 27.03 -9.37 -10.32
C PHE A 104 28.45 -9.81 -9.96
N SER A 105 28.77 -10.08 -8.69
CA SER A 105 30.13 -10.51 -8.31
C SER A 105 30.40 -12.00 -8.53
N GLY A 106 29.37 -12.82 -8.78
CA GLY A 106 29.50 -14.30 -8.82
C GLY A 106 29.70 -14.92 -10.19
N LYS A 107 29.30 -14.31 -11.30
CA LYS A 107 29.38 -14.95 -12.64
C LYS A 107 29.76 -14.03 -13.82
N GLY A 108 29.90 -12.73 -13.61
CA GLY A 108 30.26 -11.80 -14.70
C GLY A 108 31.77 -11.58 -14.92
N ALA A 109 32.58 -11.89 -13.90
CA ALA A 109 34.02 -11.61 -13.98
C ALA A 109 34.85 -12.67 -14.73
N GLN A 110 34.29 -13.83 -15.04
CA GLN A 110 35.01 -14.86 -15.81
C GLN A 110 34.80 -14.75 -17.34
N GLY A 111 33.83 -14.01 -17.80
CA GLY A 111 33.54 -13.82 -19.22
C GLY A 111 34.31 -12.66 -19.89
N ALA A 112 34.87 -11.73 -19.11
CA ALA A 112 35.50 -10.53 -19.66
C ALA A 112 37.02 -10.64 -19.83
N LYS A 113 37.64 -11.75 -19.54
CA LYS A 113 39.11 -11.95 -19.70
C LYS A 113 39.52 -12.59 -21.01
N MET A 114 38.63 -12.82 -21.97
CA MET A 114 38.96 -13.48 -23.23
C MET A 114 38.91 -12.55 -24.48
N GLY A 115 39.02 -11.25 -24.34
CA GLY A 115 38.87 -10.33 -25.45
C GLY A 115 39.98 -9.31 -25.64
N ALA A 116 41.12 -9.38 -24.91
CA ALA A 116 42.16 -8.37 -25.03
C ALA A 116 43.52 -8.99 -25.40
N LYS A 117 43.60 -9.68 -26.53
CA LYS A 117 44.88 -10.09 -27.11
C LYS A 117 44.79 -10.12 -28.64
N ALA A 118 44.64 -8.96 -29.27
CA ALA A 118 44.99 -8.73 -30.68
C ALA A 118 45.12 -7.20 -30.93
N GLY A 119 46.18 -6.62 -30.40
CA GLY A 119 46.59 -5.26 -30.75
C GLY A 119 47.91 -5.38 -31.50
N GLY A 120 47.86 -5.47 -32.82
CA GLY A 120 49.00 -5.54 -33.70
C GLY A 120 49.89 -4.31 -33.58
N LYS A 121 51.20 -4.55 -33.57
CA LYS A 121 52.27 -3.55 -33.72
C LYS A 121 52.16 -2.95 -35.11
N PHE A 122 51.81 -1.69 -35.18
CA PHE A 122 52.03 -0.88 -36.38
C PHE A 122 53.43 -0.25 -36.26
N GLY A 123 54.36 -0.81 -36.96
CA GLY A 123 55.72 -0.26 -37.10
C GLY A 123 55.73 0.92 -38.07
N SER A 124 56.06 2.09 -37.55
CA SER A 124 56.40 3.24 -38.36
C SER A 124 57.86 3.10 -38.79
N LYS A 125 58.13 2.89 -40.11
CA LYS A 125 59.38 3.21 -40.79
C LYS A 125 59.14 4.41 -41.67
N MET A 126 59.63 5.55 -41.25
CA MET A 126 60.00 6.64 -42.15
C MET A 126 61.54 6.70 -42.20
N GLY A 127 62.06 6.48 -43.35
CA GLY A 127 63.45 6.73 -43.74
C GLY A 127 63.46 7.59 -44.97
N LYS A 128 64.26 8.68 -44.87
CA LYS A 128 64.79 9.56 -45.90
C LYS A 128 63.79 10.34 -46.72
#